data_83ff586644c28783115fc57522e756c6
#
_entry.id   83ff586644c28783115fc57522e756c6
#
_cell.length_a   1.000
_cell.length_b   1.000
_cell.length_c   1.000
_cell.angle_alpha   90.00
_cell.angle_beta   90.00
_cell.angle_gamma   90.00
#
_symmetry.space_group_name_H-M   'P 1'
#
loop_
_entity.id
_entity.type
_entity.pdbx_description
1 polymer ?
#
loop_
_entity_poly.entity_id
_entity_poly.type
_entity_poly.pdbx_seq_one_letter_code
_entity_poly.pdbx_strand_id
1 'polypeptide(L)'
;VDEDLSSVVRNVHRSTPEATSRLANHPLTRAYLEAGVRLLDREFDASLDGTDRFVRPLGTLTRDTVIAEVANGPAELPQQGTVGSFRDRWSYFPDYVADLARYTLREYHSAPANVLARTAAGTLLDKEFAAAVHEIGYESTVIARDSTALRFRFLAVALAAQDEHIRETMTRLYHDITDTWQQLCSDVFAARGLRLRDGISFTDLATILTALNEGLALRDAHSPGSGIVDDERRRSLVGLAALALFAGAADTGDGRSVAGNAEHIAGKNGSRPADRD
;
A
#
# COMPACT_ATOMS: atom_id res chain seq x y z
N VAL A 1 11.59 -14.61 14.76
CA VAL A 1 12.64 -13.62 15.11
C VAL A 1 11.90 -12.31 15.29
N ASP A 2 11.98 -11.74 16.51
CA ASP A 2 11.35 -10.43 16.76
C ASP A 2 12.09 -9.35 15.96
N GLU A 3 11.33 -8.60 15.16
CA GLU A 3 11.82 -7.47 14.40
C GLU A 3 12.37 -6.37 15.32
N ASP A 4 13.53 -5.80 15.00
CA ASP A 4 14.10 -4.66 15.75
C ASP A 4 13.34 -3.37 15.43
N LEU A 5 12.68 -2.81 16.44
CA LEU A 5 11.90 -1.58 16.35
C LEU A 5 12.71 -0.30 16.63
N SER A 6 14.03 -0.40 16.86
CA SER A 6 14.86 0.77 17.21
C SER A 6 14.87 1.86 16.11
N SER A 7 14.68 1.47 14.85
CA SER A 7 14.58 2.41 13.73
C SER A 7 13.19 3.02 13.56
N VAL A 8 12.15 2.36 14.09
CA VAL A 8 10.73 2.73 13.98
C VAL A 8 10.31 3.62 15.14
N VAL A 9 10.62 3.19 16.37
CA VAL A 9 10.24 3.85 17.62
C VAL A 9 11.32 4.89 17.98
N ARG A 10 11.12 6.12 17.56
CA ARG A 10 12.12 7.19 17.69
C ARG A 10 11.80 8.21 18.79
N ASN A 11 10.54 8.26 19.23
CA ASN A 11 10.08 9.26 20.21
C ASN A 11 10.13 8.75 21.66
N VAL A 12 10.78 7.62 21.87
CA VAL A 12 11.09 7.09 23.21
C VAL A 12 12.46 7.62 23.62
N HIS A 13 12.48 8.49 24.62
CA HIS A 13 13.72 9.12 25.08
C HIS A 13 14.26 8.48 26.35
N ARG A 14 15.51 8.08 26.32
CA ARG A 14 16.29 7.60 27.46
C ARG A 14 17.68 8.24 27.44
N SER A 15 18.38 8.16 28.60
CA SER A 15 19.68 8.76 28.78
C SER A 15 20.79 8.17 27.90
N THR A 16 20.62 6.93 27.43
CA THR A 16 21.58 6.28 26.53
C THR A 16 20.89 5.63 25.33
N PRO A 17 21.60 5.51 24.19
CA PRO A 17 21.10 4.83 23.00
C PRO A 17 20.67 3.38 23.27
N GLU A 18 21.43 2.65 24.10
CA GLU A 18 21.16 1.25 24.43
C GLU A 18 19.86 1.12 25.27
N ALA A 19 19.62 2.07 26.18
CA ALA A 19 18.38 2.10 26.97
C ALA A 19 17.18 2.46 26.09
N THR A 20 17.36 3.35 25.13
CA THR A 20 16.34 3.71 24.13
C THR A 20 15.99 2.51 23.26
N SER A 21 16.99 1.83 22.69
CA SER A 21 16.79 0.63 21.87
C SER A 21 16.10 -0.50 22.64
N ARG A 22 16.53 -0.77 23.88
CA ARG A 22 15.90 -1.78 24.73
C ARG A 22 14.43 -1.45 25.04
N LEU A 23 14.09 -0.18 25.25
CA LEU A 23 12.73 0.23 25.49
C LEU A 23 11.87 0.20 24.22
N ALA A 24 12.43 0.57 23.07
CA ALA A 24 11.79 0.45 21.77
C ALA A 24 11.40 -1.00 21.46
N ASN A 25 12.28 -1.94 21.76
CA ASN A 25 12.08 -3.38 21.56
C ASN A 25 11.38 -4.10 22.72
N HIS A 26 10.97 -3.39 23.75
CA HIS A 26 10.28 -4.01 24.88
C HIS A 26 8.91 -4.55 24.45
N PRO A 27 8.48 -5.77 24.88
CA PRO A 27 7.20 -6.37 24.49
C PRO A 27 6.00 -5.45 24.72
N LEU A 28 5.98 -4.69 25.83
CA LEU A 28 4.90 -3.75 26.11
C LEU A 28 4.90 -2.54 25.15
N THR A 29 6.03 -2.12 24.61
CA THR A 29 6.09 -1.06 23.58
C THR A 29 5.44 -1.55 22.30
N ARG A 30 5.79 -2.75 21.87
CA ARG A 30 5.14 -3.43 20.74
C ARG A 30 3.63 -3.57 20.95
N ALA A 31 3.22 -4.03 22.13
CA ALA A 31 1.79 -4.20 22.45
C ALA A 31 0.99 -2.89 22.38
N TYR A 32 1.56 -1.76 22.79
CA TYR A 32 0.93 -0.45 22.62
C TYR A 32 0.78 -0.07 21.15
N LEU A 33 1.79 -0.32 20.31
CA LEU A 33 1.73 -0.03 18.88
C LEU A 33 0.71 -0.94 18.16
N GLU A 34 0.69 -2.23 18.49
CA GLU A 34 -0.31 -3.17 17.97
C GLU A 34 -1.73 -2.84 18.42
N ALA A 35 -1.89 -2.38 19.67
CA ALA A 35 -3.17 -1.87 20.16
C ALA A 35 -3.64 -0.66 19.34
N GLY A 36 -2.73 0.25 19.00
CA GLY A 36 -3.03 1.37 18.12
C GLY A 36 -3.45 0.94 16.72
N VAL A 37 -2.77 -0.05 16.13
CA VAL A 37 -3.16 -0.63 14.83
C VAL A 37 -4.57 -1.22 14.90
N ARG A 38 -4.89 -2.04 15.92
CA ARG A 38 -6.24 -2.61 16.09
C ARG A 38 -7.33 -1.54 16.29
N LEU A 39 -7.00 -0.42 16.95
CA LEU A 39 -7.93 0.71 17.08
C LEU A 39 -8.18 1.38 15.73
N LEU A 40 -7.13 1.58 14.94
CA LEU A 40 -7.23 2.11 13.57
C LEU A 40 -8.03 1.17 12.67
N ASP A 41 -7.81 -0.15 12.74
CA ASP A 41 -8.57 -1.14 11.99
C ASP A 41 -10.07 -0.99 12.26
N ARG A 42 -10.46 -0.97 13.53
CA ARG A 42 -11.87 -0.81 13.91
C ARG A 42 -12.45 0.55 13.51
N GLU A 43 -11.67 1.62 13.59
CA GLU A 43 -12.14 2.95 13.19
C GLU A 43 -12.41 3.02 11.68
N PHE A 44 -11.55 2.39 10.89
CA PHE A 44 -11.72 2.33 9.43
C PHE A 44 -12.83 1.37 9.00
N ASP A 45 -13.12 0.30 9.77
CA ASP A 45 -14.21 -0.63 9.48
C ASP A 45 -15.57 -0.09 9.93
N ALA A 46 -15.62 0.62 11.07
CA ALA A 46 -16.87 1.17 11.63
C ALA A 46 -17.51 2.26 10.76
N SER A 47 -16.80 2.82 9.79
CA SER A 47 -17.32 3.83 8.87
C SER A 47 -18.44 3.32 7.95
N LEU A 48 -18.69 2.02 7.91
CA LEU A 48 -19.71 1.38 7.07
C LEU A 48 -21.08 1.20 7.76
N ASP A 49 -21.18 1.39 9.08
CA ASP A 49 -22.39 1.09 9.85
C ASP A 49 -23.48 2.16 9.85
N GLY A 50 -23.44 3.16 8.95
CA GLY A 50 -24.55 4.05 8.63
C GLY A 50 -25.12 4.86 9.82
N THR A 51 -24.46 4.89 10.97
CA THR A 51 -24.85 5.80 12.06
C THR A 51 -24.27 7.17 11.79
N ASP A 52 -25.16 8.13 11.68
CA ASP A 52 -24.95 9.58 11.37
C ASP A 52 -24.11 10.30 12.47
N ARG A 53 -22.98 9.69 12.85
CA ARG A 53 -22.03 10.30 13.77
C ARG A 53 -20.91 10.93 12.95
N PHE A 54 -20.77 12.23 13.11
CA PHE A 54 -19.59 12.95 12.63
C PHE A 54 -18.34 12.35 13.27
N VAL A 55 -17.74 11.38 12.57
CA VAL A 55 -16.54 10.68 13.03
C VAL A 55 -15.37 11.63 12.90
N ARG A 56 -14.78 12.02 14.04
CA ARG A 56 -13.49 12.71 14.01
C ARG A 56 -12.43 11.69 13.56
N PRO A 57 -11.69 11.97 12.49
CA PRO A 57 -10.59 11.10 12.11
C PRO A 57 -9.67 10.86 13.32
N LEU A 58 -9.35 9.61 13.61
CA LEU A 58 -8.60 9.19 14.80
C LEU A 58 -9.29 9.53 16.13
N GLY A 59 -10.62 9.68 16.14
CA GLY A 59 -11.38 10.05 17.35
C GLY A 59 -11.36 8.98 18.44
N THR A 60 -11.22 7.71 18.05
CA THR A 60 -11.08 6.58 18.96
C THR A 60 -9.66 6.38 19.45
N LEU A 61 -8.68 6.96 18.78
CA LEU A 61 -7.27 6.84 19.13
C LEU A 61 -6.91 7.84 20.23
N THR A 62 -7.04 7.42 21.47
CA THR A 62 -6.64 8.19 22.66
C THR A 62 -5.69 7.36 23.52
N ARG A 63 -4.94 8.02 24.41
CA ARG A 63 -4.06 7.31 25.34
C ARG A 63 -4.84 6.25 26.14
N ASP A 64 -6.01 6.60 26.63
CA ASP A 64 -6.80 5.73 27.53
C ASP A 64 -7.37 4.54 26.77
N THR A 65 -7.82 4.73 25.52
CA THR A 65 -8.29 3.63 24.66
C THR A 65 -7.13 2.71 24.26
N VAL A 66 -5.95 3.25 23.97
CA VAL A 66 -4.76 2.42 23.67
C VAL A 66 -4.35 1.59 24.87
N ILE A 67 -4.35 2.15 26.08
CA ILE A 67 -4.02 1.42 27.31
C ILE A 67 -5.05 0.31 27.56
N ALA A 68 -6.36 0.61 27.42
CA ALA A 68 -7.42 -0.38 27.55
C ALA A 68 -7.30 -1.50 26.52
N GLU A 69 -6.94 -1.15 25.27
CA GLU A 69 -6.80 -2.12 24.18
C GLU A 69 -5.63 -3.08 24.36
N VAL A 70 -4.56 -2.67 25.05
CA VAL A 70 -3.44 -3.58 25.37
C VAL A 70 -3.92 -4.78 26.20
N ALA A 71 -4.89 -4.58 27.11
CA ALA A 71 -5.46 -5.67 27.91
C ALA A 71 -6.26 -6.69 27.07
N ASN A 72 -6.74 -6.29 25.90
CA ASN A 72 -7.48 -7.15 24.96
C ASN A 72 -6.56 -7.83 23.93
N GLY A 73 -5.26 -7.60 23.99
CA GLY A 73 -4.27 -8.19 23.08
C GLY A 73 -4.06 -9.69 23.37
N PRO A 74 -3.62 -10.45 22.33
CA PRO A 74 -3.45 -11.91 22.42
C PRO A 74 -2.23 -12.33 23.23
N ALA A 75 -1.31 -11.41 23.56
CA ALA A 75 -0.04 -11.73 24.19
C ALA A 75 -0.11 -11.67 25.71
N GLU A 76 0.37 -12.71 26.40
CA GLU A 76 0.73 -12.61 27.80
C GLU A 76 1.94 -11.66 27.95
N LEU A 77 1.69 -10.51 28.56
CA LEU A 77 2.69 -9.48 28.72
C LEU A 77 3.34 -9.62 30.11
N PRO A 78 4.67 -9.43 30.19
CA PRO A 78 5.39 -9.46 31.47
C PRO A 78 4.98 -8.32 32.39
N GLN A 79 4.30 -7.29 31.86
CA GLN A 79 3.84 -6.11 32.58
C GLN A 79 2.52 -5.61 32.00
N GLN A 80 1.58 -5.25 32.87
CA GLN A 80 0.33 -4.63 32.45
C GLN A 80 0.53 -3.23 31.84
N GLY A 81 -0.28 -2.90 30.83
CA GLY A 81 -0.40 -1.56 30.29
C GLY A 81 -1.04 -0.61 31.30
N THR A 82 -0.36 0.46 31.67
CA THR A 82 -0.84 1.49 32.59
C THR A 82 -0.51 2.87 32.09
N VAL A 83 -1.12 3.92 32.64
CA VAL A 83 -0.76 5.32 32.35
C VAL A 83 0.72 5.57 32.66
N GLY A 84 1.25 4.99 33.73
CA GLY A 84 2.66 5.12 34.10
C GLY A 84 3.58 4.49 33.06
N SER A 85 3.32 3.22 32.70
CA SER A 85 4.14 2.52 31.70
C SER A 85 4.03 3.11 30.29
N PHE A 86 2.88 3.74 29.94
CA PHE A 86 2.74 4.48 28.69
C PHE A 86 3.59 5.76 28.71
N ARG A 87 3.48 6.59 29.79
CA ARG A 87 4.27 7.82 29.95
C ARG A 87 5.77 7.55 30.04
N ASP A 88 6.15 6.39 30.55
CA ASP A 88 7.53 5.95 30.59
C ASP A 88 8.14 5.76 29.18
N ARG A 89 7.32 5.60 28.18
CA ARG A 89 7.68 5.47 26.75
C ARG A 89 7.49 6.79 26.01
N TRP A 90 6.31 7.34 26.09
CA TRP A 90 5.94 8.57 25.37
C TRP A 90 5.43 9.61 26.37
N SER A 91 6.21 10.68 26.55
CA SER A 91 5.85 11.77 27.46
C SER A 91 4.58 12.47 26.98
N TYR A 92 4.42 12.58 25.67
CA TYR A 92 3.26 13.20 25.04
C TYR A 92 2.57 12.21 24.09
N PHE A 93 1.25 12.31 23.97
CA PHE A 93 0.48 11.45 23.09
C PHE A 93 0.85 11.64 21.59
N PRO A 94 1.14 12.84 21.08
CA PRO A 94 1.64 13.02 19.72
C PRO A 94 2.92 12.24 19.42
N ASP A 95 3.81 12.04 20.38
CA ASP A 95 5.02 11.22 20.20
C ASP A 95 4.67 9.76 19.92
N TYR A 96 3.66 9.22 20.63
CA TYR A 96 3.12 7.90 20.37
C TYR A 96 2.49 7.82 18.97
N VAL A 97 1.68 8.82 18.59
CA VAL A 97 1.03 8.84 17.25
C VAL A 97 2.07 8.86 16.14
N ALA A 98 3.15 9.62 16.30
CA ALA A 98 4.25 9.65 15.33
C ALA A 98 4.97 8.28 15.21
N ASP A 99 5.22 7.59 16.34
CA ASP A 99 5.80 6.25 16.33
C ASP A 99 4.81 5.20 15.80
N LEU A 100 3.51 5.31 16.13
CA LEU A 100 2.46 4.47 15.57
C LEU A 100 2.38 4.62 14.04
N ALA A 101 2.50 5.85 13.52
CA ALA A 101 2.52 6.11 12.10
C ALA A 101 3.70 5.36 11.42
N ARG A 102 4.91 5.47 11.98
CA ARG A 102 6.06 4.74 11.44
C ARG A 102 5.89 3.22 11.55
N TYR A 103 5.33 2.75 12.66
CA TYR A 103 5.05 1.34 12.88
C TYR A 103 4.05 0.77 11.87
N THR A 104 2.98 1.50 11.58
CA THR A 104 1.95 1.09 10.62
C THR A 104 2.44 1.15 9.18
N LEU A 105 3.32 2.10 8.85
CA LEU A 105 3.87 2.29 7.51
C LEU A 105 5.13 1.45 7.22
N ARG A 106 5.61 0.65 8.18
CA ARG A 106 6.80 -0.17 7.97
C ARG A 106 6.57 -1.28 6.95
N GLU A 107 7.66 -1.83 6.42
CA GLU A 107 7.66 -2.87 5.39
C GLU A 107 6.80 -4.10 5.74
N TYR A 108 6.72 -4.49 7.01
CA TYR A 108 5.92 -5.62 7.48
C TYR A 108 4.45 -5.53 7.04
N HIS A 109 3.84 -4.37 7.06
CA HIS A 109 2.45 -4.17 6.66
C HIS A 109 2.25 -4.12 5.14
N SER A 110 3.31 -3.92 4.36
CA SER A 110 3.30 -4.07 2.90
C SER A 110 3.76 -5.46 2.43
N ALA A 111 4.17 -6.34 3.36
CA ALA A 111 4.66 -7.68 3.04
C ALA A 111 3.72 -8.51 2.14
N PRO A 112 2.38 -8.53 2.32
CA PRO A 112 1.49 -9.30 1.44
C PRO A 112 1.59 -8.83 -0.03
N ALA A 113 1.64 -7.53 -0.29
CA ALA A 113 1.78 -7.00 -1.64
C ALA A 113 3.16 -7.32 -2.25
N ASN A 114 4.22 -7.26 -1.44
CA ASN A 114 5.57 -7.61 -1.86
C ASN A 114 5.72 -9.11 -2.13
N VAL A 115 5.09 -9.97 -1.32
CA VAL A 115 5.04 -11.43 -1.57
C VAL A 115 4.32 -11.70 -2.88
N LEU A 116 3.15 -11.08 -3.10
CA LEU A 116 2.41 -11.21 -4.34
C LEU A 116 3.27 -10.82 -5.55
N ALA A 117 3.94 -9.67 -5.52
CA ALA A 117 4.79 -9.22 -6.62
C ALA A 117 5.94 -10.21 -6.91
N ARG A 118 6.57 -10.77 -5.88
CA ARG A 118 7.64 -11.77 -6.04
C ARG A 118 7.15 -13.10 -6.63
N THR A 119 5.94 -13.53 -6.30
CA THR A 119 5.35 -14.79 -6.80
C THR A 119 4.67 -14.61 -8.16
N ALA A 120 4.28 -13.39 -8.51
CA ALA A 120 3.59 -13.05 -9.75
C ALA A 120 4.42 -13.40 -11.00
N ALA A 121 5.75 -13.30 -10.94
CA ALA A 121 6.62 -13.63 -12.06
C ALA A 121 6.40 -15.09 -12.54
N GLY A 122 6.36 -16.07 -11.62
CA GLY A 122 6.05 -17.45 -11.95
C GLY A 122 4.66 -17.61 -12.58
N THR A 123 3.64 -17.00 -11.97
CA THR A 123 2.27 -17.05 -12.50
C THR A 123 2.16 -16.47 -13.90
N LEU A 124 2.86 -15.37 -14.19
CA LEU A 124 2.86 -14.71 -15.50
C LEU A 124 3.60 -15.51 -16.59
N LEU A 125 4.49 -16.42 -16.21
CA LEU A 125 5.21 -17.27 -17.13
C LEU A 125 4.49 -18.60 -17.40
N ASP A 126 3.84 -19.17 -16.40
CA ASP A 126 3.25 -20.52 -16.43
C ASP A 126 1.82 -20.55 -16.95
N LYS A 127 1.07 -19.45 -16.85
CA LYS A 127 -0.33 -19.34 -17.28
C LYS A 127 -0.49 -18.55 -18.58
N GLU A 128 -1.70 -18.60 -19.14
CA GLU A 128 -2.10 -17.65 -20.17
C GLU A 128 -1.96 -16.23 -19.64
N PHE A 129 -1.21 -15.40 -20.35
CA PHE A 129 -0.77 -14.08 -19.86
C PHE A 129 -1.94 -13.20 -19.39
N ALA A 130 -3.00 -13.09 -20.19
CA ALA A 130 -4.14 -12.24 -19.85
C ALA A 130 -4.86 -12.75 -18.58
N ALA A 131 -5.00 -14.07 -18.43
CA ALA A 131 -5.60 -14.68 -17.25
C ALA A 131 -4.73 -14.43 -16.00
N ALA A 132 -3.41 -14.59 -16.13
CA ALA A 132 -2.47 -14.33 -15.04
C ALA A 132 -2.49 -12.85 -14.60
N VAL A 133 -2.51 -11.90 -15.55
CA VAL A 133 -2.59 -10.47 -15.23
C VAL A 133 -3.90 -10.13 -14.52
N HIS A 134 -5.02 -10.73 -14.93
CA HIS A 134 -6.30 -10.53 -14.22
C HIS A 134 -6.27 -11.08 -12.81
N GLU A 135 -5.71 -12.27 -12.60
CA GLU A 135 -5.60 -12.89 -11.28
C GLU A 135 -4.72 -12.04 -10.34
N ILE A 136 -3.53 -11.63 -10.80
CA ILE A 136 -2.62 -10.78 -10.00
C ILE A 136 -3.27 -9.42 -9.73
N GLY A 137 -3.92 -8.82 -10.72
CA GLY A 137 -4.63 -7.56 -10.55
C GLY A 137 -5.77 -7.67 -9.54
N TYR A 138 -6.52 -8.78 -9.54
CA TYR A 138 -7.55 -9.06 -8.54
C TYR A 138 -6.95 -9.18 -7.13
N GLU A 139 -5.96 -10.05 -6.96
CA GLU A 139 -5.35 -10.29 -5.65
C GLU A 139 -4.69 -9.03 -5.08
N SER A 140 -3.98 -8.25 -5.92
CA SER A 140 -3.37 -7.00 -5.47
C SER A 140 -4.41 -5.97 -5.03
N THR A 141 -5.57 -5.90 -5.73
CA THR A 141 -6.66 -4.99 -5.36
C THR A 141 -7.31 -5.39 -4.05
N VAL A 142 -7.57 -6.71 -3.85
CA VAL A 142 -8.16 -7.24 -2.60
C VAL A 142 -7.22 -7.00 -1.42
N ILE A 143 -5.92 -7.33 -1.57
CA ILE A 143 -4.91 -7.06 -0.53
C ILE A 143 -4.88 -5.57 -0.18
N ALA A 144 -4.91 -4.70 -1.18
CA ALA A 144 -4.89 -3.26 -0.96
C ALA A 144 -6.19 -2.75 -0.31
N ARG A 145 -7.36 -3.20 -0.77
CA ARG A 145 -8.67 -2.84 -0.22
C ARG A 145 -8.78 -3.16 1.26
N ASP A 146 -8.31 -4.33 1.66
CA ASP A 146 -8.43 -4.83 3.02
C ASP A 146 -7.26 -4.35 3.92
N SER A 147 -6.33 -3.55 3.38
CA SER A 147 -5.15 -3.07 4.10
C SER A 147 -5.43 -1.81 4.91
N THR A 148 -5.40 -1.92 6.24
CA THR A 148 -5.37 -0.76 7.16
C THR A 148 -4.17 0.15 6.90
N ALA A 149 -3.01 -0.43 6.59
CA ALA A 149 -1.82 0.33 6.26
C ALA A 149 -2.03 1.22 5.03
N LEU A 150 -2.79 0.76 4.00
CA LEU A 150 -3.12 1.60 2.86
C LEU A 150 -4.04 2.76 3.25
N ARG A 151 -5.09 2.49 4.02
CA ARG A 151 -6.01 3.54 4.50
C ARG A 151 -5.28 4.57 5.35
N PHE A 152 -4.42 4.10 6.25
CA PHE A 152 -3.57 4.98 7.07
C PHE A 152 -2.58 5.78 6.22
N ARG A 153 -2.07 5.25 5.11
CA ARG A 153 -1.17 5.94 4.18
C ARG A 153 -1.79 7.23 3.62
N PHE A 154 -3.06 7.19 3.24
CA PHE A 154 -3.76 8.39 2.77
C PHE A 154 -3.89 9.46 3.86
N LEU A 155 -4.11 9.05 5.11
CA LEU A 155 -4.08 9.99 6.23
C LEU A 155 -2.66 10.52 6.46
N ALA A 156 -1.64 9.67 6.40
CA ALA A 156 -0.24 10.05 6.59
C ALA A 156 0.24 11.04 5.50
N VAL A 157 -0.22 10.89 4.25
CA VAL A 157 0.08 11.86 3.18
C VAL A 157 -0.39 13.28 3.54
N ALA A 158 -1.57 13.41 4.14
CA ALA A 158 -2.07 14.70 4.59
C ALA A 158 -1.20 15.30 5.74
N LEU A 159 -0.64 14.45 6.59
CA LEU A 159 0.24 14.86 7.69
C LEU A 159 1.68 15.10 7.22
N ALA A 160 2.14 14.45 6.17
CA ALA A 160 3.51 14.53 5.65
C ALA A 160 3.90 15.96 5.21
N ALA A 161 2.93 16.81 4.86
CA ALA A 161 3.16 18.22 4.56
C ALA A 161 3.72 19.01 5.76
N GLN A 162 3.47 18.54 6.97
CA GLN A 162 3.83 19.20 8.23
C GLN A 162 4.88 18.42 9.05
N ASP A 163 5.18 17.18 8.68
CA ASP A 163 6.11 16.29 9.39
C ASP A 163 7.13 15.65 8.43
N GLU A 164 8.39 16.11 8.57
CA GLU A 164 9.54 15.64 7.77
C GLU A 164 9.73 14.12 7.88
N HIS A 165 9.58 13.56 9.07
CA HIS A 165 9.82 12.12 9.29
C HIS A 165 8.74 11.24 8.67
N ILE A 166 7.48 11.70 8.68
CA ILE A 166 6.39 11.02 7.95
C ILE A 166 6.70 11.08 6.46
N ARG A 167 7.10 12.23 5.94
CA ARG A 167 7.48 12.40 4.53
C ARG A 167 8.62 11.47 4.12
N GLU A 168 9.71 11.41 4.87
CA GLU A 168 10.82 10.49 4.62
C GLU A 168 10.39 9.02 4.65
N THR A 169 9.54 8.64 5.60
CA THR A 169 9.01 7.27 5.72
C THR A 169 8.16 6.92 4.51
N MET A 170 7.28 7.82 4.09
CA MET A 170 6.45 7.64 2.90
C MET A 170 7.29 7.55 1.63
N THR A 171 8.30 8.41 1.49
CA THR A 171 9.20 8.38 0.32
C THR A 171 9.91 7.04 0.19
N ARG A 172 10.46 6.50 1.29
CA ARG A 172 11.09 5.18 1.29
C ARG A 172 10.12 4.07 0.96
N LEU A 173 8.94 4.08 1.57
CA LEU A 173 7.91 3.08 1.32
C LEU A 173 7.49 3.03 -0.16
N TYR A 174 7.25 4.19 -0.78
CA TYR A 174 6.90 4.24 -2.20
C TYR A 174 8.07 3.83 -3.11
N HIS A 175 9.31 4.14 -2.72
CA HIS A 175 10.48 3.66 -3.45
C HIS A 175 10.56 2.13 -3.44
N ASP A 176 10.45 1.52 -2.26
CA ASP A 176 10.53 0.06 -2.10
C ASP A 176 9.41 -0.68 -2.84
N ILE A 177 8.19 -0.14 -2.81
CA ILE A 177 7.06 -0.68 -3.57
C ILE A 177 7.34 -0.58 -5.07
N THR A 178 7.75 0.60 -5.54
CA THR A 178 8.01 0.85 -6.96
C THR A 178 9.13 -0.06 -7.48
N ASP A 179 10.22 -0.22 -6.75
CA ASP A 179 11.34 -1.09 -7.12
C ASP A 179 10.90 -2.55 -7.27
N THR A 180 10.08 -3.05 -6.34
CA THR A 180 9.58 -4.43 -6.41
C THR A 180 8.73 -4.67 -7.66
N TRP A 181 7.82 -3.76 -7.99
CA TRP A 181 6.96 -3.86 -9.17
C TRP A 181 7.70 -3.57 -10.47
N GLN A 182 8.68 -2.66 -10.44
CA GLN A 182 9.59 -2.39 -11.58
C GLN A 182 10.35 -3.65 -11.96
N GLN A 183 10.91 -4.37 -10.97
CA GLN A 183 11.63 -5.62 -11.24
C GLN A 183 10.71 -6.65 -11.88
N LEU A 184 9.49 -6.84 -11.35
CA LEU A 184 8.49 -7.73 -11.95
C LEU A 184 8.20 -7.37 -13.41
N CYS A 185 7.94 -6.09 -13.70
CA CYS A 185 7.68 -5.65 -15.08
C CYS A 185 8.88 -5.95 -16.00
N SER A 186 10.10 -5.67 -15.54
CA SER A 186 11.33 -5.93 -16.28
C SER A 186 11.49 -7.43 -16.58
N ASP A 187 11.30 -8.29 -15.60
CA ASP A 187 11.43 -9.74 -15.73
C ASP A 187 10.41 -10.32 -16.71
N VAL A 188 9.17 -9.85 -16.66
CA VAL A 188 8.11 -10.27 -17.59
C VAL A 188 8.41 -9.86 -19.03
N PHE A 189 8.88 -8.63 -19.25
CA PHE A 189 9.26 -8.19 -20.58
C PHE A 189 10.47 -8.98 -21.11
N ALA A 190 11.50 -9.16 -20.29
CA ALA A 190 12.70 -9.94 -20.66
C ALA A 190 12.36 -11.38 -21.02
N ALA A 191 11.56 -12.06 -20.18
CA ALA A 191 11.15 -13.45 -20.41
C ALA A 191 10.32 -13.65 -21.70
N ARG A 192 9.65 -12.60 -22.16
CA ARG A 192 8.86 -12.62 -23.41
C ARG A 192 9.61 -12.06 -24.62
N GLY A 193 10.89 -11.69 -24.45
CA GLY A 193 11.71 -11.10 -25.53
C GLY A 193 11.18 -9.75 -26.00
N LEU A 194 10.44 -9.04 -25.16
CA LEU A 194 9.84 -7.75 -25.46
C LEU A 194 10.73 -6.61 -24.93
N ARG A 195 10.58 -5.44 -25.55
CA ARG A 195 11.16 -4.19 -25.10
C ARG A 195 10.09 -3.16 -24.87
N LEU A 196 10.39 -2.17 -24.04
CA LEU A 196 9.53 -1.00 -23.91
C LEU A 196 9.66 -0.10 -25.13
N ARG A 197 8.57 0.55 -25.50
CA ARG A 197 8.59 1.67 -26.43
C ARG A 197 9.36 2.84 -25.84
N ASP A 198 9.95 3.65 -26.69
CA ASP A 198 10.51 4.93 -26.27
C ASP A 198 9.43 5.82 -25.61
N GLY A 199 9.84 6.56 -24.56
CA GLY A 199 8.97 7.49 -23.85
C GLY A 199 8.25 6.89 -22.66
N ILE A 200 8.57 5.64 -22.25
CA ILE A 200 8.12 5.03 -20.99
C ILE A 200 9.22 4.14 -20.41
N SER A 201 9.38 4.15 -19.10
CA SER A 201 10.31 3.29 -18.38
C SER A 201 9.57 2.23 -17.54
N PHE A 202 10.30 1.22 -17.05
CA PHE A 202 9.73 0.25 -16.10
C PHE A 202 9.34 0.91 -14.77
N THR A 203 10.07 1.95 -14.36
CA THR A 203 9.71 2.77 -13.18
C THR A 203 8.37 3.48 -13.41
N ASP A 204 8.13 4.04 -14.61
CA ASP A 204 6.85 4.68 -14.93
C ASP A 204 5.71 3.67 -14.89
N LEU A 205 5.89 2.48 -15.49
CA LEU A 205 4.88 1.41 -15.45
C LEU A 205 4.55 1.00 -14.01
N ALA A 206 5.58 0.75 -13.20
CA ALA A 206 5.40 0.37 -11.80
C ALA A 206 4.69 1.47 -11.01
N THR A 207 5.06 2.72 -11.20
CA THR A 207 4.44 3.89 -10.54
C THR A 207 2.97 4.01 -10.94
N ILE A 208 2.66 3.92 -12.23
CA ILE A 208 1.28 4.02 -12.72
C ILE A 208 0.42 2.87 -12.17
N LEU A 209 0.92 1.63 -12.23
CA LEU A 209 0.18 0.44 -11.77
C LEU A 209 -0.08 0.47 -10.26
N THR A 210 0.91 0.85 -9.46
CA THR A 210 0.76 0.91 -8.00
C THR A 210 -0.17 2.05 -7.58
N ALA A 211 -0.05 3.24 -8.18
CA ALA A 211 -0.94 4.36 -7.92
C ALA A 211 -2.40 4.04 -8.34
N LEU A 212 -2.58 3.37 -9.47
CA LEU A 212 -3.89 2.94 -9.94
C LEU A 212 -4.51 1.90 -8.99
N ASN A 213 -3.72 0.90 -8.56
CA ASN A 213 -4.18 -0.11 -7.61
C ASN A 213 -4.62 0.51 -6.29
N GLU A 214 -3.82 1.41 -5.72
CA GLU A 214 -4.15 2.11 -4.48
C GLU A 214 -5.44 2.93 -4.64
N GLY A 215 -5.57 3.70 -5.72
CA GLY A 215 -6.75 4.52 -5.97
C GLY A 215 -8.02 3.71 -6.21
N LEU A 216 -7.94 2.59 -6.94
CA LEU A 216 -9.08 1.72 -7.20
C LEU A 216 -9.47 0.92 -5.95
N ALA A 217 -8.52 0.40 -5.20
CA ALA A 217 -8.76 -0.30 -3.94
C ALA A 217 -9.48 0.60 -2.92
N LEU A 218 -9.05 1.88 -2.81
CA LEU A 218 -9.71 2.85 -1.94
C LEU A 218 -11.15 3.12 -2.37
N ARG A 219 -11.41 3.23 -3.68
CA ARG A 219 -12.78 3.42 -4.20
C ARG A 219 -13.66 2.21 -3.94
N ASP A 220 -13.14 1.00 -4.15
CA ASP A 220 -13.88 -0.24 -3.93
C ASP A 220 -14.24 -0.41 -2.44
N ALA A 221 -13.33 -0.08 -1.53
CA ALA A 221 -13.57 -0.10 -0.09
C ALA A 221 -14.73 0.82 0.34
N HIS A 222 -14.95 1.96 -0.36
CA HIS A 222 -16.02 2.92 -0.04
C HIS A 222 -17.29 2.74 -0.86
N SER A 223 -17.24 1.95 -1.94
CA SER A 223 -18.37 1.71 -2.84
C SER A 223 -18.40 0.26 -3.27
N PRO A 224 -18.70 -0.68 -2.35
CA PRO A 224 -18.83 -2.10 -2.68
C PRO A 224 -19.83 -2.30 -3.82
N GLY A 225 -19.51 -3.16 -4.78
CA GLY A 225 -20.37 -3.39 -5.94
C GLY A 225 -20.24 -2.35 -7.06
N SER A 226 -19.26 -1.45 -6.99
CA SER A 226 -18.95 -0.47 -8.07
C SER A 226 -18.43 -1.10 -9.36
N GLY A 227 -18.20 -2.42 -9.40
CA GLY A 227 -17.61 -3.12 -10.54
C GLY A 227 -16.09 -3.00 -10.67
N ILE A 228 -15.43 -2.43 -9.66
CA ILE A 228 -13.96 -2.34 -9.60
C ILE A 228 -13.38 -3.73 -9.38
N VAL A 229 -14.00 -4.52 -8.50
CA VAL A 229 -13.65 -5.91 -8.20
C VAL A 229 -14.86 -6.80 -8.55
N ASP A 230 -14.61 -7.89 -9.29
CA ASP A 230 -15.55 -8.97 -9.57
C ASP A 230 -15.05 -10.23 -8.87
N ASP A 231 -15.58 -10.50 -7.70
CA ASP A 231 -15.17 -11.63 -6.86
C ASP A 231 -15.53 -12.98 -7.49
N GLU A 232 -16.64 -13.05 -8.25
CA GLU A 232 -17.09 -14.29 -8.91
C GLU A 232 -16.11 -14.70 -10.02
N ARG A 233 -15.64 -13.74 -10.80
CA ARG A 233 -14.70 -13.98 -11.90
C ARG A 233 -13.25 -13.80 -11.52
N ARG A 234 -12.97 -13.40 -10.27
CA ARG A 234 -11.62 -13.04 -9.78
C ARG A 234 -10.92 -12.06 -10.72
N ARG A 235 -11.58 -10.95 -11.02
CA ARG A 235 -11.09 -9.88 -11.90
C ARG A 235 -11.20 -8.53 -11.22
N SER A 236 -10.34 -7.61 -11.64
CA SER A 236 -10.42 -6.20 -11.22
C SER A 236 -10.11 -5.26 -12.37
N LEU A 237 -10.50 -3.99 -12.24
CA LEU A 237 -10.12 -2.95 -13.18
C LEU A 237 -8.60 -2.74 -13.23
N VAL A 238 -7.87 -3.07 -12.16
CA VAL A 238 -6.39 -3.04 -12.15
C VAL A 238 -5.84 -4.03 -13.19
N GLY A 239 -6.35 -5.26 -13.22
CA GLY A 239 -5.92 -6.25 -14.21
C GLY A 239 -6.22 -5.81 -15.64
N LEU A 240 -7.39 -5.23 -15.89
CA LEU A 240 -7.74 -4.68 -17.20
C LEU A 240 -6.80 -3.53 -17.61
N ALA A 241 -6.52 -2.61 -16.69
CA ALA A 241 -5.63 -1.49 -16.95
C ALA A 241 -4.18 -1.95 -17.16
N ALA A 242 -3.72 -2.96 -16.41
CA ALA A 242 -2.40 -3.55 -16.60
C ALA A 242 -2.25 -4.14 -18.01
N LEU A 243 -3.27 -4.85 -18.53
CA LEU A 243 -3.28 -5.34 -19.91
C LEU A 243 -3.23 -4.19 -20.93
N ALA A 244 -4.02 -3.14 -20.72
CA ALA A 244 -4.02 -1.97 -21.61
C ALA A 244 -2.67 -1.24 -21.61
N LEU A 245 -2.07 -1.06 -20.43
CA LEU A 245 -0.74 -0.47 -20.29
C LEU A 245 0.34 -1.34 -20.94
N PHE A 246 0.30 -2.66 -20.72
CA PHE A 246 1.22 -3.59 -21.36
C PHE A 246 1.12 -3.49 -22.89
N ALA A 247 -0.10 -3.54 -23.45
CA ALA A 247 -0.32 -3.44 -24.88
C ALA A 247 0.14 -2.10 -25.47
N GLY A 248 0.00 -1.01 -24.72
CA GLY A 248 0.47 0.31 -25.12
C GLY A 248 1.98 0.52 -24.99
N ALA A 249 2.60 -0.10 -23.98
CA ALA A 249 4.01 0.08 -23.63
C ALA A 249 4.96 -0.87 -24.36
N ALA A 250 4.49 -2.06 -24.77
CA ALA A 250 5.33 -3.04 -25.45
C ALA A 250 5.64 -2.64 -26.90
N ASP A 251 6.92 -2.62 -27.27
CA ASP A 251 7.33 -2.50 -28.66
C ASP A 251 7.12 -3.81 -29.40
N THR A 252 6.25 -3.80 -30.37
CA THR A 252 5.93 -4.96 -31.24
C THR A 252 6.84 -5.03 -32.48
N GLY A 253 7.96 -4.32 -32.48
CA GLY A 253 8.91 -4.27 -33.58
C GLY A 253 8.60 -3.17 -34.60
N ASP A 254 7.69 -2.27 -34.31
CA ASP A 254 7.33 -1.14 -35.18
C ASP A 254 8.19 0.12 -34.92
N GLY A 255 9.02 0.11 -33.87
CA GLY A 255 9.95 1.19 -33.52
C GLY A 255 9.28 2.51 -33.13
N ARG A 256 7.99 2.52 -32.85
CA ARG A 256 7.28 3.74 -32.43
C ARG A 256 7.44 4.00 -30.95
N SER A 257 7.58 5.26 -30.57
CA SER A 257 7.40 5.69 -29.19
C SER A 257 5.96 5.53 -28.75
N VAL A 258 5.70 5.61 -27.43
CA VAL A 258 4.33 5.60 -26.87
C VAL A 258 3.46 6.66 -27.54
N ALA A 259 3.96 7.90 -27.64
CA ALA A 259 3.25 9.00 -28.31
C ALA A 259 3.03 8.72 -29.80
N GLY A 260 4.05 8.26 -30.53
CA GLY A 260 3.94 7.93 -31.95
C GLY A 260 2.97 6.78 -32.22
N ASN A 261 2.85 5.82 -31.29
CA ASN A 261 1.85 4.75 -31.40
C ASN A 261 0.42 5.29 -31.18
N ALA A 262 0.24 6.17 -30.19
CA ALA A 262 -1.05 6.81 -29.94
C ALA A 262 -1.53 7.63 -31.15
N GLU A 263 -0.66 8.44 -31.77
CA GLU A 263 -0.94 9.20 -32.98
C GLU A 263 -1.28 8.29 -34.18
N HIS A 264 -0.55 7.20 -34.33
CA HIS A 264 -0.84 6.22 -35.39
C HIS A 264 -2.22 5.56 -35.24
N ILE A 265 -2.63 5.22 -34.02
CA ILE A 265 -3.95 4.66 -33.74
C ILE A 265 -5.03 5.71 -33.99
N ALA A 266 -4.85 6.95 -33.52
CA ALA A 266 -5.77 8.05 -33.72
C ALA A 266 -5.90 8.43 -35.20
N GLY A 267 -4.78 8.49 -35.94
CA GLY A 267 -4.77 8.83 -37.36
C GLY A 267 -5.39 7.80 -38.29
N LYS A 268 -5.36 6.51 -37.94
CA LYS A 268 -6.06 5.45 -38.72
C LYS A 268 -7.57 5.60 -38.77
N ASN A 269 -8.19 6.28 -37.82
CA ASN A 269 -9.63 6.52 -37.79
C ASN A 269 -10.07 7.73 -38.62
N GLY A 270 -9.12 8.55 -39.15
CA GLY A 270 -9.41 9.70 -40.02
C GLY A 270 -9.70 9.33 -41.49
N SER A 271 -9.39 8.11 -41.90
CA SER A 271 -9.63 7.64 -43.27
C SER A 271 -10.89 6.74 -43.35
N ARG A 272 -12.05 7.27 -42.96
CA ARG A 272 -13.32 6.64 -43.35
C ARG A 272 -13.41 6.79 -44.89
N PRO A 273 -13.65 5.73 -45.67
CA PRO A 273 -13.92 5.88 -47.07
C PRO A 273 -15.15 6.81 -47.23
N ALA A 274 -14.99 7.86 -48.02
CA ALA A 274 -16.13 8.65 -48.47
C ALA A 274 -17.13 7.68 -49.10
N ASP A 275 -18.37 7.70 -48.63
CA ASP A 275 -19.48 6.99 -49.23
C ASP A 275 -19.47 7.28 -50.73
N ARG A 276 -19.36 6.24 -51.53
CA ARG A 276 -19.63 6.31 -52.95
C ARG A 276 -21.16 6.34 -53.10
N ASP A 277 -21.65 7.49 -53.50
CA ASP A 277 -22.98 7.63 -54.09
C ASP A 277 -23.15 6.77 -55.37
#